data_039ade5fa6981bdf5e29ffee1fb13227
#
_entry.id   039ade5fa6981bdf5e29ffee1fb13227
#
_cell.length_a   1.000
_cell.length_b   1.000
_cell.length_c   1.000
_cell.angle_alpha   90.00
_cell.angle_beta   90.00
_cell.angle_gamma   90.00
#
_symmetry.space_group_name_H-M   'P 1'
#
loop_
_entity.id
_entity.type
_entity.pdbx_description
1 polymer ?
#
loop_
_entity_poly.entity_id
_entity_poly.type
_entity_poly.pdbx_seq_one_letter_code
_entity_poly.pdbx_strand_id
1 'polypeptide(L)'
;MAQVRERLGGVAAFRLGPQPTVLVTGPEAVQHVLALHPDRYVKRSHRARLLIGDGVLAATGEDWKRQRKLLQSQFTGKGMRRYEERIAGAARATAGRWADHARTGRTFDLGEEMRRFALDTIWRALTGHPLDDMTAHELTAVATVVAALPSLPADQVDARDAVAGDLARIDEVARRAVAAARCGAPGPDGPGLLQVLVDASAEHPEYTDRLVRDELVTLLVAGHETTATTLTWLYLLLDRHPAARGQALAAGHEGSAERREAIQALVSETLRLYPSAWILPRHAAEDDVLAGYRVEAGTDLLVCPYLTHRDPGLWPDPEHFDPRRFTVPGGRPTRPGTYLPFGIGPRACLGQQFALRESVALLELLLPAHVPDFQAVPTGAAYSITVRPDGPTPVTLAR
;
A
#
# COMPACT_ATOMS: atom_id res chain seq x y z
N MET A 1 -17.52 -4.19 13.09
CA MET A 1 -16.30 -4.92 13.51
C MET A 1 -15.76 -4.40 14.84
N ALA A 2 -15.63 -3.10 15.09
CA ALA A 2 -15.16 -2.59 16.38
C ALA A 2 -16.03 -3.08 17.56
N GLN A 3 -17.35 -2.95 17.47
CA GLN A 3 -18.29 -3.46 18.48
C GLN A 3 -18.21 -4.97 18.68
N VAL A 4 -17.96 -5.74 17.60
CA VAL A 4 -17.78 -7.19 17.68
C VAL A 4 -16.53 -7.53 18.50
N ARG A 5 -15.41 -6.86 18.20
CA ARG A 5 -14.17 -7.04 18.95
C ARG A 5 -14.33 -6.66 20.44
N GLU A 6 -14.94 -5.52 20.71
CA GLU A 6 -15.14 -5.01 22.07
C GLU A 6 -15.94 -6.00 22.93
N ARG A 7 -16.94 -6.65 22.32
CA ARG A 7 -17.81 -7.61 23.01
C ARG A 7 -17.26 -9.03 23.13
N LEU A 8 -16.52 -9.48 22.12
CA LEU A 8 -16.14 -10.88 21.94
C LEU A 8 -14.61 -11.13 21.99
N GLY A 9 -13.81 -10.06 22.09
CA GLY A 9 -12.36 -10.17 22.22
C GLY A 9 -11.60 -10.30 20.90
N GLY A 10 -10.37 -10.82 20.96
CA GLY A 10 -9.40 -10.84 19.86
C GLY A 10 -9.69 -11.84 18.75
N VAL A 11 -10.59 -12.78 18.97
CA VAL A 11 -11.13 -13.72 17.97
C VAL A 11 -12.64 -13.76 18.14
N ALA A 12 -13.39 -13.45 17.08
CA ALA A 12 -14.83 -13.35 17.14
C ALA A 12 -15.50 -13.88 15.87
N ALA A 13 -16.46 -14.78 16.02
CA ALA A 13 -17.25 -15.28 14.91
C ALA A 13 -18.49 -14.41 14.69
N PHE A 14 -18.80 -14.12 13.43
CA PHE A 14 -20.00 -13.40 13.01
C PHE A 14 -20.41 -13.85 11.60
N ARG A 15 -21.53 -13.36 11.11
CA ARG A 15 -21.95 -13.62 9.74
C ARG A 15 -21.81 -12.37 8.88
N LEU A 16 -21.10 -12.50 7.77
CA LEU A 16 -21.04 -11.51 6.69
C LEU A 16 -21.78 -12.09 5.47
N GLY A 17 -23.05 -11.76 5.35
CA GLY A 17 -23.95 -12.45 4.40
C GLY A 17 -24.21 -13.91 4.85
N PRO A 18 -24.28 -14.88 3.91
CA PRO A 18 -24.56 -16.29 4.25
C PRO A 18 -23.34 -17.01 4.86
N GLN A 19 -22.13 -16.50 4.67
CA GLN A 19 -20.90 -17.18 5.05
C GLN A 19 -20.50 -16.90 6.52
N PRO A 20 -20.08 -17.94 7.28
CA PRO A 20 -19.46 -17.74 8.57
C PRO A 20 -18.13 -17.00 8.36
N THR A 21 -17.87 -16.01 9.20
CA THR A 21 -16.70 -15.17 9.12
C THR A 21 -16.08 -15.01 10.51
N VAL A 22 -14.77 -15.12 10.62
CA VAL A 22 -14.03 -14.92 11.87
C VAL A 22 -13.21 -13.65 11.79
N LEU A 23 -13.47 -12.70 12.69
CA LEU A 23 -12.62 -11.53 12.92
C LEU A 23 -11.44 -11.93 13.80
N VAL A 24 -10.23 -11.56 13.37
CA VAL A 24 -8.97 -11.86 14.05
C VAL A 24 -8.23 -10.54 14.32
N THR A 25 -8.05 -10.21 15.60
CA THR A 25 -7.36 -8.99 16.05
C THR A 25 -6.35 -9.24 17.16
N GLY A 26 -6.46 -10.37 17.89
CA GLY A 26 -5.52 -10.75 18.95
C GLY A 26 -4.16 -11.16 18.37
N PRO A 27 -3.03 -10.69 18.95
CA PRO A 27 -1.69 -10.89 18.38
C PRO A 27 -1.31 -12.35 18.14
N GLU A 28 -1.65 -13.26 19.05
CA GLU A 28 -1.37 -14.70 18.89
C GLU A 28 -2.15 -15.30 17.72
N ALA A 29 -3.44 -14.97 17.64
CA ALA A 29 -4.28 -15.45 16.56
C ALA A 29 -3.84 -14.86 15.19
N VAL A 30 -3.43 -13.60 15.19
CA VAL A 30 -2.83 -12.94 14.01
C VAL A 30 -1.57 -13.68 13.55
N GLN A 31 -0.66 -14.01 14.48
CA GLN A 31 0.54 -14.78 14.17
C GLN A 31 0.21 -16.18 13.66
N HIS A 32 -0.72 -16.87 14.34
CA HIS A 32 -1.17 -18.20 13.95
C HIS A 32 -1.63 -18.23 12.50
N VAL A 33 -2.50 -17.30 12.13
CA VAL A 33 -3.10 -17.22 10.78
C VAL A 33 -2.11 -16.76 9.70
N LEU A 34 -1.29 -15.74 9.98
CA LEU A 34 -0.49 -15.09 8.94
C LEU A 34 0.94 -15.62 8.83
N ALA A 35 1.53 -16.13 9.93
CA ALA A 35 2.94 -16.47 9.99
C ALA A 35 3.21 -17.95 10.28
N LEU A 36 2.48 -18.55 11.20
CA LEU A 36 2.77 -19.92 11.65
C LEU A 36 2.11 -20.98 10.78
N HIS A 37 0.90 -20.73 10.27
CA HIS A 37 0.12 -21.68 9.48
C HIS A 37 -0.38 -21.07 8.15
N PRO A 38 0.50 -20.44 7.33
CA PRO A 38 0.11 -19.73 6.11
C PRO A 38 -0.51 -20.66 5.04
N ASP A 39 -0.20 -21.95 5.09
CA ASP A 39 -0.74 -22.94 4.14
C ASP A 39 -2.17 -23.39 4.54
N ARG A 40 -2.53 -23.31 5.82
CA ARG A 40 -3.89 -23.56 6.31
C ARG A 40 -4.81 -22.39 6.02
N TYR A 41 -4.28 -21.16 6.01
CA TYR A 41 -5.04 -19.94 5.85
C TYR A 41 -4.69 -19.24 4.53
N VAL A 42 -5.25 -19.76 3.45
CA VAL A 42 -4.92 -19.32 2.10
C VAL A 42 -5.54 -17.96 1.76
N LYS A 43 -4.85 -17.21 0.91
CA LYS A 43 -5.35 -15.96 0.37
C LYS A 43 -6.27 -16.25 -0.81
N ARG A 44 -7.47 -15.67 -0.82
CA ARG A 44 -8.37 -15.64 -1.99
C ARG A 44 -8.43 -14.23 -2.55
N SER A 45 -8.15 -14.09 -3.83
CA SER A 45 -8.10 -12.79 -4.53
C SER A 45 -8.93 -12.81 -5.82
N HIS A 46 -10.02 -13.58 -5.85
CA HIS A 46 -10.81 -13.81 -7.08
C HIS A 46 -11.29 -12.51 -7.74
N ARG A 47 -11.77 -11.53 -6.98
CA ARG A 47 -12.19 -10.22 -7.53
C ARG A 47 -11.01 -9.40 -8.07
N ALA A 48 -9.89 -9.38 -7.34
CA ALA A 48 -8.71 -8.66 -7.77
C ALA A 48 -8.09 -9.26 -9.06
N ARG A 49 -8.25 -10.57 -9.31
CA ARG A 49 -7.79 -11.23 -10.54
C ARG A 49 -8.32 -10.61 -11.82
N LEU A 50 -9.48 -9.97 -11.77
CA LEU A 50 -10.01 -9.23 -12.91
C LEU A 50 -9.02 -8.19 -13.44
N LEU A 51 -8.32 -7.51 -12.55
CA LEU A 51 -7.34 -6.46 -12.84
C LEU A 51 -5.91 -6.99 -12.93
N ILE A 52 -5.49 -7.74 -11.89
CA ILE A 52 -4.09 -8.15 -11.70
C ILE A 52 -3.77 -9.56 -12.23
N GLY A 53 -4.73 -10.24 -12.83
CA GLY A 53 -4.54 -11.59 -13.37
C GLY A 53 -3.95 -12.56 -12.36
N ASP A 54 -2.90 -13.25 -12.77
CA ASP A 54 -2.17 -14.25 -11.98
C ASP A 54 -0.88 -13.69 -11.35
N GLY A 55 -0.71 -12.37 -11.26
CA GLY A 55 0.45 -11.74 -10.63
C GLY A 55 0.57 -12.10 -9.14
N VAL A 56 1.73 -11.82 -8.55
CA VAL A 56 2.17 -12.28 -7.22
C VAL A 56 1.17 -11.99 -6.07
N LEU A 57 0.37 -10.95 -6.19
CA LEU A 57 -0.65 -10.62 -5.20
C LEU A 57 -1.83 -11.61 -5.21
N ALA A 58 -2.17 -12.17 -6.38
CA ALA A 58 -3.26 -13.12 -6.57
C ALA A 58 -2.80 -14.58 -6.61
N ALA A 59 -1.55 -14.83 -6.96
CA ALA A 59 -0.97 -16.16 -7.07
C ALA A 59 -0.98 -16.94 -5.74
N THR A 60 -1.04 -18.27 -5.82
CA THR A 60 -1.03 -19.19 -4.68
C THR A 60 -0.10 -20.37 -4.95
N GLY A 61 0.19 -21.18 -3.92
CA GLY A 61 0.99 -22.41 -4.06
C GLY A 61 2.40 -22.15 -4.63
N GLU A 62 2.84 -23.01 -5.52
CA GLU A 62 4.19 -22.97 -6.11
C GLU A 62 4.37 -21.78 -7.07
N ASP A 63 3.31 -21.33 -7.77
CA ASP A 63 3.38 -20.16 -8.63
C ASP A 63 3.71 -18.92 -7.81
N TRP A 64 3.03 -18.73 -6.68
CA TRP A 64 3.35 -17.65 -5.77
C TRP A 64 4.79 -17.73 -5.24
N LYS A 65 5.28 -18.90 -4.88
CA LYS A 65 6.64 -19.06 -4.37
C LYS A 65 7.68 -18.64 -5.39
N ARG A 66 7.50 -19.05 -6.67
CA ARG A 66 8.38 -18.66 -7.78
C ARG A 66 8.39 -17.16 -8.01
N GLN A 67 7.21 -16.57 -8.20
CA GLN A 67 7.05 -15.13 -8.42
C GLN A 67 7.61 -14.34 -7.24
N ARG A 68 7.27 -14.74 -6.01
CA ARG A 68 7.79 -14.12 -4.79
C ARG A 68 9.31 -14.14 -4.72
N LYS A 69 9.95 -15.27 -5.04
CA LYS A 69 11.41 -15.44 -5.01
C LYS A 69 12.09 -14.49 -5.99
N LEU A 70 11.58 -14.37 -7.21
CA LEU A 70 12.10 -13.45 -8.21
C LEU A 70 12.00 -11.99 -7.75
N LEU A 71 10.80 -11.58 -7.35
CA LEU A 71 10.53 -10.20 -7.01
C LEU A 71 11.18 -9.77 -5.69
N GLN A 72 11.25 -10.63 -4.68
CA GLN A 72 11.75 -10.28 -3.35
C GLN A 72 13.21 -9.79 -3.38
N SER A 73 14.05 -10.37 -4.25
CA SER A 73 15.44 -9.94 -4.42
C SER A 73 15.55 -8.49 -4.89
N GLN A 74 14.53 -8.00 -5.60
CA GLN A 74 14.48 -6.64 -6.14
C GLN A 74 14.09 -5.60 -5.10
N PHE A 75 13.40 -5.99 -4.03
CA PHE A 75 12.92 -5.11 -2.96
C PHE A 75 13.70 -5.23 -1.65
N THR A 76 14.85 -5.90 -1.66
CA THR A 76 15.71 -6.07 -0.49
C THR A 76 17.17 -5.75 -0.79
N GLY A 77 17.95 -5.36 0.21
CA GLY A 77 19.39 -5.19 0.15
C GLY A 77 19.89 -4.37 -1.05
N LYS A 78 20.68 -5.01 -1.91
CA LYS A 78 21.25 -4.37 -3.11
C LYS A 78 20.17 -3.99 -4.13
N GLY A 79 19.08 -4.74 -4.20
CA GLY A 79 17.96 -4.45 -5.10
C GLY A 79 17.35 -3.07 -4.83
N MET A 80 17.23 -2.69 -3.57
CA MET A 80 16.67 -1.39 -3.19
C MET A 80 17.51 -0.19 -3.59
N ARG A 81 18.85 -0.32 -3.71
CA ARG A 81 19.71 0.81 -4.10
C ARG A 81 19.41 1.35 -5.49
N ARG A 82 18.96 0.51 -6.41
CA ARG A 82 18.58 0.93 -7.78
C ARG A 82 17.42 1.91 -7.82
N TYR A 83 16.61 1.94 -6.76
CA TYR A 83 15.42 2.80 -6.72
C TYR A 83 15.69 4.16 -6.06
N GLU A 84 16.83 4.37 -5.41
CA GLU A 84 17.09 5.59 -4.64
C GLU A 84 17.00 6.85 -5.50
N GLU A 85 17.66 6.86 -6.68
CA GLU A 85 17.59 8.03 -7.57
C GLU A 85 16.22 8.18 -8.24
N ARG A 86 15.52 7.08 -8.53
CA ARG A 86 14.15 7.07 -9.07
C ARG A 86 13.14 7.67 -8.09
N ILE A 87 13.23 7.26 -6.84
CA ILE A 87 12.45 7.81 -5.74
C ILE A 87 12.75 9.31 -5.58
N ALA A 88 14.03 9.68 -5.55
CA ALA A 88 14.44 11.07 -5.44
C ALA A 88 13.96 11.90 -6.65
N GLY A 89 14.00 11.35 -7.86
CA GLY A 89 13.49 11.97 -9.06
C GLY A 89 11.98 12.27 -8.99
N ALA A 90 11.17 11.33 -8.55
CA ALA A 90 9.73 11.51 -8.34
C ALA A 90 9.44 12.54 -7.23
N ALA A 91 10.19 12.49 -6.13
CA ALA A 91 10.05 13.45 -5.03
C ALA A 91 10.39 14.89 -5.48
N ARG A 92 11.50 15.09 -6.24
CA ARG A 92 11.85 16.39 -6.81
C ARG A 92 10.79 16.89 -7.81
N ALA A 93 10.25 16.03 -8.67
CA ALA A 93 9.19 16.40 -9.60
C ALA A 93 7.94 16.88 -8.86
N THR A 94 7.57 16.20 -7.77
CA THR A 94 6.44 16.60 -6.92
C THR A 94 6.72 17.91 -6.19
N ALA A 95 7.92 18.10 -5.63
CA ALA A 95 8.32 19.35 -4.98
C ALA A 95 8.28 20.54 -5.95
N GLY A 96 8.66 20.33 -7.22
CA GLY A 96 8.54 21.34 -8.26
C GLY A 96 7.08 21.76 -8.53
N ARG A 97 6.15 20.79 -8.62
CA ARG A 97 4.71 21.10 -8.76
C ARG A 97 4.17 21.86 -7.55
N TRP A 98 4.58 21.48 -6.35
CA TRP A 98 4.17 22.18 -5.13
C TRP A 98 4.71 23.61 -5.07
N ALA A 99 5.94 23.85 -5.48
CA ALA A 99 6.50 25.19 -5.61
C ALA A 99 5.68 26.05 -6.60
N ASP A 100 5.22 25.47 -7.72
CA ASP A 100 4.35 26.16 -8.66
C ASP A 100 2.96 26.45 -8.08
N HIS A 101 2.36 25.52 -7.30
CA HIS A 101 1.11 25.77 -6.58
C HIS A 101 1.28 26.89 -5.56
N ALA A 102 2.36 26.90 -4.77
CA ALA A 102 2.65 27.97 -3.80
C ALA A 102 2.83 29.32 -4.50
N ARG A 103 3.54 29.37 -5.63
CA ARG A 103 3.78 30.60 -6.40
C ARG A 103 2.48 31.17 -6.99
N THR A 104 1.58 30.30 -7.44
CA THR A 104 0.32 30.72 -8.10
C THR A 104 -0.85 30.89 -7.14
N GLY A 105 -0.76 30.39 -5.92
CA GLY A 105 -1.87 30.35 -4.95
C GLY A 105 -3.03 29.45 -5.40
N ARG A 106 -2.76 28.51 -6.32
CA ARG A 106 -3.78 27.62 -6.88
C ARG A 106 -4.18 26.55 -5.89
N THR A 107 -5.48 26.34 -5.71
CA THR A 107 -6.03 25.20 -4.99
C THR A 107 -5.83 23.91 -5.80
N PHE A 108 -5.44 22.83 -5.12
CA PHE A 108 -5.35 21.49 -5.70
C PHE A 108 -5.82 20.44 -4.70
N ASP A 109 -6.13 19.23 -5.16
CA ASP A 109 -6.47 18.11 -4.27
C ASP A 109 -5.20 17.39 -3.82
N LEU A 110 -4.96 17.35 -2.51
CA LEU A 110 -3.79 16.71 -1.91
C LEU A 110 -3.74 15.21 -2.23
N GLY A 111 -4.88 14.51 -2.14
CA GLY A 111 -4.95 13.09 -2.42
C GLY A 111 -4.57 12.77 -3.87
N GLU A 112 -4.97 13.60 -4.83
CA GLU A 112 -4.57 13.45 -6.23
C GLU A 112 -3.06 13.67 -6.43
N GLU A 113 -2.48 14.68 -5.77
CA GLU A 113 -1.03 14.91 -5.83
C GLU A 113 -0.24 13.75 -5.21
N MET A 114 -0.73 13.18 -4.10
CA MET A 114 -0.09 12.01 -3.49
C MET A 114 -0.23 10.76 -4.39
N ARG A 115 -1.37 10.58 -5.07
CA ARG A 115 -1.54 9.52 -6.08
C ARG A 115 -0.57 9.70 -7.25
N ARG A 116 -0.44 10.92 -7.76
CA ARG A 116 0.51 11.23 -8.84
C ARG A 116 1.96 10.93 -8.43
N PHE A 117 2.35 11.32 -7.22
CA PHE A 117 3.68 11.01 -6.68
C PHE A 117 3.93 9.50 -6.62
N ALA A 118 3.05 8.76 -5.96
CA ALA A 118 3.22 7.32 -5.78
C ALA A 118 3.20 6.58 -7.12
N LEU A 119 2.36 7.02 -8.07
CA LEU A 119 2.31 6.47 -9.42
C LEU A 119 3.60 6.76 -10.20
N ASP A 120 4.15 7.99 -10.15
CA ASP A 120 5.43 8.33 -10.79
C ASP A 120 6.57 7.50 -10.18
N THR A 121 6.58 7.33 -8.86
CA THR A 121 7.63 6.57 -8.17
C THR A 121 7.63 5.11 -8.59
N ILE A 122 6.46 4.44 -8.57
CA ILE A 122 6.38 3.03 -8.98
C ILE A 122 6.59 2.87 -10.49
N TRP A 123 6.12 3.81 -11.31
CA TRP A 123 6.35 3.78 -12.76
C TRP A 123 7.84 3.87 -13.10
N ARG A 124 8.58 4.79 -12.48
CA ARG A 124 10.05 4.88 -12.61
C ARG A 124 10.74 3.60 -12.14
N ALA A 125 10.28 3.01 -11.04
CA ALA A 125 10.84 1.75 -10.54
C ALA A 125 10.63 0.60 -11.54
N LEU A 126 9.47 0.55 -12.19
CA LEU A 126 9.09 -0.49 -13.14
C LEU A 126 9.76 -0.30 -14.51
N THR A 127 9.76 0.91 -15.04
CA THR A 127 10.15 1.16 -16.44
C THR A 127 11.53 1.84 -16.58
N GLY A 128 12.02 2.52 -15.54
CA GLY A 128 13.20 3.38 -15.62
C GLY A 128 12.91 4.77 -16.21
N HIS A 129 11.65 5.09 -16.50
CA HIS A 129 11.23 6.35 -17.09
C HIS A 129 10.34 7.16 -16.16
N PRO A 130 10.43 8.50 -16.18
CA PRO A 130 9.46 9.36 -15.52
C PRO A 130 8.06 9.15 -16.10
N LEU A 131 7.05 9.36 -15.27
CA LEU A 131 5.64 9.28 -15.69
C LEU A 131 5.27 10.54 -16.47
N ASP A 132 4.94 10.37 -17.75
CA ASP A 132 4.37 11.44 -18.57
C ASP A 132 2.87 11.65 -18.33
N ASP A 133 2.36 12.81 -18.73
CA ASP A 133 0.96 13.19 -18.47
C ASP A 133 -0.05 12.31 -19.19
N MET A 134 0.28 11.80 -20.39
CA MET A 134 -0.59 10.90 -21.15
C MET A 134 -0.72 9.55 -20.41
N THR A 135 0.40 8.94 -20.07
CA THR A 135 0.42 7.68 -19.32
C THR A 135 -0.24 7.85 -17.95
N ALA A 136 -0.01 8.97 -17.25
CA ALA A 136 -0.68 9.28 -15.98
C ALA A 136 -2.20 9.32 -16.14
N HIS A 137 -2.70 9.96 -17.20
CA HIS A 137 -4.13 10.03 -17.50
C HIS A 137 -4.71 8.65 -17.82
N GLU A 138 -4.02 7.84 -18.63
CA GLU A 138 -4.47 6.49 -18.95
C GLU A 138 -4.53 5.58 -17.71
N LEU A 139 -3.55 5.71 -16.80
CA LEU A 139 -3.47 4.92 -15.55
C LEU A 139 -4.50 5.35 -14.47
N THR A 140 -5.25 6.46 -14.65
CA THR A 140 -6.42 6.74 -13.79
C THR A 140 -7.43 5.60 -13.83
N ALA A 141 -7.48 4.84 -14.94
CA ALA A 141 -8.28 3.63 -15.08
C ALA A 141 -8.00 2.60 -13.97
N VAL A 142 -6.78 2.51 -13.46
CA VAL A 142 -6.43 1.61 -12.35
C VAL A 142 -7.22 1.97 -11.10
N ALA A 143 -7.25 3.26 -10.73
CA ALA A 143 -8.01 3.72 -9.56
C ALA A 143 -9.52 3.50 -9.74
N THR A 144 -10.04 3.72 -10.95
CA THR A 144 -11.45 3.47 -11.30
C THR A 144 -11.81 2.00 -11.10
N VAL A 145 -11.04 1.06 -11.65
CA VAL A 145 -11.29 -0.38 -11.49
C VAL A 145 -11.15 -0.79 -10.02
N VAL A 146 -10.10 -0.36 -9.33
CA VAL A 146 -9.88 -0.67 -7.90
C VAL A 146 -11.06 -0.18 -7.04
N ALA A 147 -11.59 1.00 -7.29
CA ALA A 147 -12.74 1.54 -6.58
C ALA A 147 -14.03 0.74 -6.88
N ALA A 148 -14.18 0.21 -8.07
CA ALA A 148 -15.35 -0.58 -8.49
C ALA A 148 -15.33 -2.02 -7.93
N LEU A 149 -14.15 -2.63 -7.68
CA LEU A 149 -14.02 -4.04 -7.31
C LEU A 149 -14.97 -4.53 -6.19
N PRO A 150 -15.23 -3.77 -5.10
CA PRO A 150 -16.12 -4.23 -4.03
C PRO A 150 -17.59 -4.37 -4.46
N SER A 151 -18.03 -3.55 -5.42
CA SER A 151 -19.42 -3.47 -5.90
C SER A 151 -19.68 -4.23 -7.20
N LEU A 152 -18.64 -4.80 -7.82
CA LEU A 152 -18.79 -5.58 -9.05
C LEU A 152 -19.64 -6.84 -8.82
N PRO A 153 -20.40 -7.31 -9.83
CA PRO A 153 -21.12 -8.56 -9.81
C PRO A 153 -20.26 -9.74 -9.33
N ALA A 154 -20.90 -10.76 -8.76
CA ALA A 154 -20.21 -11.99 -8.35
C ALA A 154 -19.76 -12.81 -9.56
N ASP A 155 -20.53 -12.75 -10.65
CA ASP A 155 -20.15 -13.34 -11.92
C ASP A 155 -18.99 -12.56 -12.57
N GLN A 156 -17.96 -13.28 -13.01
CA GLN A 156 -16.75 -12.66 -13.54
C GLN A 156 -16.96 -12.04 -14.94
N VAL A 157 -17.89 -12.53 -15.71
CA VAL A 157 -18.19 -12.01 -17.07
C VAL A 157 -18.83 -10.64 -16.94
N ASP A 158 -19.93 -10.56 -16.18
CA ASP A 158 -20.63 -9.28 -15.93
C ASP A 158 -19.71 -8.24 -15.26
N ALA A 159 -18.87 -8.70 -14.32
CA ALA A 159 -17.91 -7.85 -13.65
C ALA A 159 -16.85 -7.28 -14.63
N ARG A 160 -16.41 -8.10 -15.59
CA ARG A 160 -15.45 -7.69 -16.62
C ARG A 160 -16.07 -6.68 -17.58
N ASP A 161 -17.29 -6.93 -18.01
CA ASP A 161 -18.00 -6.05 -18.94
C ASP A 161 -18.24 -4.67 -18.35
N ALA A 162 -18.54 -4.59 -17.05
CA ALA A 162 -18.75 -3.33 -16.35
C ALA A 162 -17.52 -2.39 -16.34
N VAL A 163 -16.31 -2.92 -16.48
CA VAL A 163 -15.06 -2.15 -16.46
C VAL A 163 -14.19 -2.40 -17.71
N ALA A 164 -14.76 -2.93 -18.78
CA ALA A 164 -14.03 -3.38 -19.97
C ALA A 164 -13.19 -2.26 -20.60
N GLY A 165 -13.72 -1.05 -20.68
CA GLY A 165 -13.00 0.12 -21.23
C GLY A 165 -11.77 0.51 -20.41
N ASP A 166 -11.87 0.44 -19.09
CA ASP A 166 -10.75 0.75 -18.20
C ASP A 166 -9.70 -0.36 -18.24
N LEU A 167 -10.12 -1.63 -18.25
CA LEU A 167 -9.20 -2.76 -18.42
C LEU A 167 -8.44 -2.68 -19.74
N ALA A 168 -9.11 -2.33 -20.85
CA ALA A 168 -8.46 -2.19 -22.15
C ALA A 168 -7.39 -1.07 -22.16
N ARG A 169 -7.64 0.05 -21.47
CA ARG A 169 -6.64 1.13 -21.31
C ARG A 169 -5.42 0.65 -20.51
N ILE A 170 -5.65 -0.05 -19.41
CA ILE A 170 -4.57 -0.61 -18.58
C ILE A 170 -3.75 -1.62 -19.39
N ASP A 171 -4.40 -2.50 -20.14
CA ASP A 171 -3.76 -3.49 -21.00
C ASP A 171 -2.90 -2.84 -22.08
N GLU A 172 -3.37 -1.75 -22.68
CA GLU A 172 -2.61 -1.00 -23.71
C GLU A 172 -1.36 -0.35 -23.13
N VAL A 173 -1.47 0.29 -21.96
CA VAL A 173 -0.29 0.86 -21.25
C VAL A 173 0.71 -0.24 -20.91
N ALA A 174 0.23 -1.36 -20.35
CA ALA A 174 1.10 -2.49 -20.00
C ALA A 174 1.78 -3.09 -21.24
N ARG A 175 1.07 -3.26 -22.36
CA ARG A 175 1.60 -3.76 -23.62
C ARG A 175 2.71 -2.87 -24.16
N ARG A 176 2.51 -1.54 -24.17
CA ARG A 176 3.54 -0.59 -24.59
C ARG A 176 4.78 -0.65 -23.71
N ALA A 177 4.60 -0.70 -22.38
CA ALA A 177 5.71 -0.78 -21.44
C ALA A 177 6.53 -2.09 -21.62
N VAL A 178 5.86 -3.24 -21.77
CA VAL A 178 6.51 -4.52 -22.02
C VAL A 178 7.26 -4.51 -23.35
N ALA A 179 6.66 -3.96 -24.42
CA ALA A 179 7.31 -3.85 -25.73
C ALA A 179 8.57 -2.97 -25.66
N ALA A 180 8.51 -1.83 -24.95
CA ALA A 180 9.68 -0.98 -24.75
C ALA A 180 10.82 -1.68 -23.98
N ALA A 181 10.50 -2.42 -22.94
CA ALA A 181 11.47 -3.21 -22.18
C ALA A 181 12.13 -4.29 -23.05
N ARG A 182 11.37 -4.98 -23.93
CA ARG A 182 11.90 -5.97 -24.87
C ARG A 182 12.82 -5.38 -25.93
N CYS A 183 12.59 -4.14 -26.35
CA CYS A 183 13.48 -3.42 -27.26
C CYS A 183 14.79 -3.00 -26.60
N GLY A 184 14.96 -3.23 -25.29
CA GLY A 184 16.20 -2.98 -24.57
C GLY A 184 16.59 -1.52 -24.44
N ALA A 185 15.64 -0.57 -24.62
CA ALA A 185 15.89 0.85 -24.40
C ALA A 185 15.82 1.16 -22.89
N PRO A 186 16.96 1.30 -22.20
CA PRO A 186 16.93 1.66 -20.78
C PRO A 186 16.40 3.08 -20.63
N GLY A 187 15.62 3.31 -19.58
CA GLY A 187 15.25 4.66 -19.18
C GLY A 187 16.46 5.48 -18.72
N PRO A 188 16.30 6.80 -18.50
CA PRO A 188 17.38 7.68 -18.04
C PRO A 188 17.98 7.23 -16.70
N ASP A 189 17.20 6.52 -15.89
CA ASP A 189 17.62 5.97 -14.60
C ASP A 189 18.08 4.50 -14.69
N GLY A 190 18.37 4.01 -15.91
CA GLY A 190 18.76 2.62 -16.20
C GLY A 190 17.56 1.66 -16.32
N PRO A 191 17.82 0.33 -16.46
CA PRO A 191 16.78 -0.66 -16.68
C PRO A 191 15.86 -0.79 -15.46
N GLY A 192 14.52 -0.78 -15.70
CA GLY A 192 13.50 -0.93 -14.68
C GLY A 192 13.33 -2.39 -14.21
N LEU A 193 12.44 -2.58 -13.23
CA LEU A 193 12.08 -3.92 -12.76
C LEU A 193 11.41 -4.75 -13.86
N LEU A 194 10.72 -4.09 -14.78
CA LEU A 194 10.09 -4.75 -15.93
C LEU A 194 11.12 -5.49 -16.81
N GLN A 195 12.35 -4.96 -16.92
CA GLN A 195 13.42 -5.66 -17.62
C GLN A 195 13.75 -7.00 -16.95
N VAL A 196 13.80 -7.06 -15.63
CA VAL A 196 14.03 -8.30 -14.88
C VAL A 196 12.94 -9.34 -15.17
N LEU A 197 11.67 -8.90 -15.28
CA LEU A 197 10.55 -9.79 -15.64
C LEU A 197 10.64 -10.28 -17.10
N VAL A 198 11.04 -9.41 -18.00
CA VAL A 198 11.26 -9.74 -19.41
C VAL A 198 12.42 -10.71 -19.56
N ASP A 199 13.54 -10.49 -18.88
CA ASP A 199 14.70 -11.38 -18.88
C ASP A 199 14.33 -12.76 -18.30
N ALA A 200 13.58 -12.78 -17.19
CA ALA A 200 13.05 -14.03 -16.62
C ALA A 200 12.15 -14.79 -17.61
N SER A 201 11.39 -14.08 -18.46
CA SER A 201 10.54 -14.73 -19.48
C SER A 201 11.34 -15.42 -20.59
N ALA A 202 12.59 -15.03 -20.81
CA ALA A 202 13.47 -15.70 -21.76
C ALA A 202 14.11 -16.99 -21.19
N GLU A 203 14.28 -17.06 -19.87
CA GLU A 203 14.92 -18.18 -19.19
C GLU A 203 13.92 -19.19 -18.63
N HIS A 204 12.69 -18.76 -18.33
CA HIS A 204 11.66 -19.53 -17.64
C HIS A 204 10.33 -19.51 -18.41
N PRO A 205 9.95 -20.64 -19.07
CA PRO A 205 8.73 -20.71 -19.90
C PRO A 205 7.42 -20.36 -19.16
N GLU A 206 7.39 -20.50 -17.83
CA GLU A 206 6.25 -20.15 -17.01
C GLU A 206 6.02 -18.62 -16.89
N TYR A 207 7.04 -17.78 -17.17
CA TYR A 207 6.92 -16.34 -17.25
C TYR A 207 6.45 -15.91 -18.64
N THR A 208 5.21 -16.25 -18.97
CA THR A 208 4.57 -15.84 -20.23
C THR A 208 4.40 -14.32 -20.31
N ASP A 209 4.19 -13.78 -21.52
CA ASP A 209 3.87 -12.36 -21.73
C ASP A 209 2.67 -11.88 -20.89
N ARG A 210 1.69 -12.77 -20.74
CA ARG A 210 0.54 -12.53 -19.88
C ARG A 210 0.96 -12.37 -18.42
N LEU A 211 1.82 -13.23 -17.91
CA LEU A 211 2.29 -13.14 -16.52
C LEU A 211 3.14 -11.89 -16.31
N VAL A 212 4.00 -11.51 -17.26
CA VAL A 212 4.78 -10.26 -17.20
C VAL A 212 3.84 -9.05 -17.13
N ARG A 213 2.78 -9.02 -17.94
CA ARG A 213 1.71 -8.00 -17.86
C ARG A 213 1.04 -8.00 -16.50
N ASP A 214 0.66 -9.18 -15.99
CA ASP A 214 -0.05 -9.34 -14.73
C ASP A 214 0.80 -8.87 -13.54
N GLU A 215 2.12 -9.15 -13.56
CA GLU A 215 3.06 -8.65 -12.56
C GLU A 215 3.23 -7.13 -12.62
N LEU A 216 3.37 -6.57 -13.83
CA LEU A 216 3.43 -5.11 -14.02
C LEU A 216 2.21 -4.43 -13.41
N VAL A 217 1.01 -4.89 -13.75
CA VAL A 217 -0.24 -4.31 -13.24
C VAL A 217 -0.38 -4.55 -11.73
N THR A 218 0.00 -5.73 -11.24
CA THR A 218 0.01 -6.04 -9.80
C THR A 218 0.85 -5.04 -9.02
N LEU A 219 2.06 -4.74 -9.48
CA LEU A 219 2.98 -3.83 -8.81
C LEU A 219 2.51 -2.37 -8.91
N LEU A 220 1.94 -1.97 -10.05
CA LEU A 220 1.29 -0.67 -10.20
C LEU A 220 0.15 -0.48 -9.19
N VAL A 221 -0.77 -1.45 -9.12
CA VAL A 221 -1.92 -1.40 -8.19
C VAL A 221 -1.45 -1.36 -6.74
N ALA A 222 -0.50 -2.24 -6.38
CA ALA A 222 -0.03 -2.35 -5.00
C ALA A 222 0.78 -1.14 -4.54
N GLY A 223 1.53 -0.51 -5.44
CA GLY A 223 2.50 0.53 -5.09
C GLY A 223 1.91 1.93 -5.04
N HIS A 224 0.85 2.25 -5.80
CA HIS A 224 0.44 3.64 -5.88
C HIS A 224 -0.63 4.05 -4.87
N GLU A 225 -1.75 3.32 -4.77
CA GLU A 225 -2.89 3.72 -3.93
C GLU A 225 -2.56 3.65 -2.43
N THR A 226 -1.79 2.66 -2.01
CA THR A 226 -1.44 2.47 -0.59
C THR A 226 -0.56 3.57 -0.06
N THR A 227 0.47 3.98 -0.80
CA THR A 227 1.37 5.07 -0.43
C THR A 227 0.66 6.43 -0.50
N ALA A 228 -0.11 6.67 -1.55
CA ALA A 228 -0.91 7.89 -1.69
C ALA A 228 -1.85 8.10 -0.50
N THR A 229 -2.58 7.06 -0.12
CA THR A 229 -3.50 7.09 1.03
C THR A 229 -2.77 7.37 2.34
N THR A 230 -1.62 6.72 2.55
CA THR A 230 -0.78 6.94 3.74
C THR A 230 -0.33 8.40 3.85
N LEU A 231 0.18 8.97 2.77
CA LEU A 231 0.66 10.35 2.72
C LEU A 231 -0.49 11.36 2.90
N THR A 232 -1.65 11.08 2.31
CA THR A 232 -2.84 11.93 2.50
C THR A 232 -3.27 11.96 3.97
N TRP A 233 -3.37 10.79 4.62
CA TRP A 233 -3.68 10.72 6.06
C TRP A 233 -2.62 11.41 6.91
N LEU A 234 -1.33 11.28 6.55
CA LEU A 234 -0.26 11.95 7.27
C LEU A 234 -0.47 13.46 7.30
N TYR A 235 -0.74 14.09 6.16
CA TYR A 235 -0.96 15.53 6.12
C TYR A 235 -2.21 15.96 6.90
N LEU A 236 -3.30 15.19 6.84
CA LEU A 236 -4.49 15.43 7.67
C LEU A 236 -4.21 15.29 9.18
N LEU A 237 -3.32 14.39 9.57
CA LEU A 237 -2.88 14.24 10.95
C LEU A 237 -1.95 15.38 11.36
N LEU A 238 -1.05 15.84 10.49
CA LEU A 238 -0.17 16.97 10.77
C LEU A 238 -0.92 18.30 10.88
N ASP A 239 -2.01 18.46 10.13
CA ASP A 239 -2.93 19.61 10.29
C ASP A 239 -3.52 19.66 11.69
N ARG A 240 -3.97 18.51 12.21
CA ARG A 240 -4.52 18.37 13.57
C ARG A 240 -3.45 18.38 14.66
N HIS A 241 -2.21 18.03 14.34
CA HIS A 241 -1.09 17.88 15.27
C HIS A 241 0.17 18.62 14.77
N PRO A 242 0.13 19.96 14.58
CA PRO A 242 1.21 20.72 13.94
C PRO A 242 2.54 20.64 14.72
N ALA A 243 2.51 20.40 16.02
CA ALA A 243 3.69 20.20 16.83
C ALA A 243 4.53 18.98 16.40
N ALA A 244 3.89 17.91 15.90
CA ALA A 244 4.58 16.72 15.44
C ALA A 244 5.48 17.01 14.23
N ARG A 245 5.01 17.87 13.30
CA ARG A 245 5.84 18.35 12.17
C ARG A 245 7.07 19.12 12.69
N GLY A 246 6.86 20.09 13.59
CA GLY A 246 7.95 20.88 14.17
C GLY A 246 8.99 20.00 14.88
N GLN A 247 8.54 19.01 15.66
CA GLN A 247 9.43 18.06 16.33
C GLN A 247 10.26 17.23 15.34
N ALA A 248 9.64 16.71 14.27
CA ALA A 248 10.36 15.96 13.26
C ALA A 248 11.42 16.80 12.53
N LEU A 249 11.11 18.06 12.23
CA LEU A 249 12.05 18.97 11.59
C LEU A 249 13.19 19.42 12.53
N ALA A 250 12.93 19.48 13.83
CA ALA A 250 13.92 19.83 14.86
C ALA A 250 14.82 18.64 15.27
N ALA A 251 14.51 17.41 14.89
CA ALA A 251 15.26 16.22 15.26
C ALA A 251 16.70 16.18 14.69
N GLY A 252 16.97 16.98 13.65
CA GLY A 252 18.30 17.08 13.04
C GLY A 252 18.31 18.01 11.83
N HIS A 253 19.46 18.21 11.23
CA HIS A 253 19.58 19.00 10.00
C HIS A 253 19.05 18.23 8.78
N GLU A 254 18.83 18.92 7.67
CA GLU A 254 18.42 18.32 6.41
C GLU A 254 19.36 17.20 5.97
N GLY A 255 18.79 16.05 5.61
CA GLY A 255 19.54 14.87 5.21
C GLY A 255 20.20 14.09 6.35
N SER A 256 20.03 14.48 7.61
CA SER A 256 20.58 13.71 8.74
C SER A 256 19.79 12.42 8.99
N ALA A 257 20.43 11.44 9.63
CA ALA A 257 19.78 10.18 9.98
C ALA A 257 18.65 10.40 10.99
N GLU A 258 18.86 11.27 11.97
CA GLU A 258 17.92 11.59 13.04
C GLU A 258 16.64 12.20 12.48
N ARG A 259 16.77 13.14 11.50
CA ARG A 259 15.60 13.72 10.83
C ARG A 259 14.84 12.70 10.02
N ARG A 260 15.53 11.82 9.30
CA ARG A 260 14.89 10.72 8.55
C ARG A 260 14.17 9.76 9.46
N GLU A 261 14.75 9.40 10.60
CA GLU A 261 14.11 8.55 11.59
C GLU A 261 12.84 9.20 12.16
N ALA A 262 12.90 10.49 12.48
CA ALA A 262 11.73 11.23 12.95
C ALA A 262 10.62 11.33 11.89
N ILE A 263 10.96 11.58 10.62
CA ILE A 263 9.99 11.57 9.51
C ILE A 263 9.42 10.16 9.32
N GLN A 264 10.24 9.12 9.40
CA GLN A 264 9.76 7.73 9.31
C GLN A 264 8.82 7.39 10.48
N ALA A 265 9.05 7.95 11.66
CA ALA A 265 8.14 7.79 12.80
C ALA A 265 6.76 8.42 12.54
N LEU A 266 6.69 9.60 11.87
CA LEU A 266 5.43 10.18 11.41
C LEU A 266 4.67 9.21 10.49
N VAL A 267 5.36 8.64 9.51
CA VAL A 267 4.77 7.65 8.58
C VAL A 267 4.31 6.40 9.32
N SER A 268 5.12 5.90 10.25
CA SER A 268 4.82 4.69 11.01
C SER A 268 3.59 4.86 11.92
N GLU A 269 3.47 6.01 12.57
CA GLU A 269 2.29 6.31 13.41
C GLU A 269 1.04 6.55 12.56
N THR A 270 1.19 7.16 11.39
CA THR A 270 0.09 7.25 10.41
C THR A 270 -0.39 5.86 10.00
N LEU A 271 0.52 4.96 9.67
CA LEU A 271 0.21 3.57 9.32
C LEU A 271 -0.37 2.76 10.49
N ARG A 272 -0.07 3.13 11.75
CA ARG A 272 -0.73 2.55 12.91
C ARG A 272 -2.20 2.94 12.95
N LEU A 273 -2.48 4.24 12.83
CA LEU A 273 -3.85 4.77 12.88
C LEU A 273 -4.65 4.43 11.61
N TYR A 274 -4.04 4.56 10.44
CA TYR A 274 -4.68 4.36 9.14
C TYR A 274 -3.85 3.38 8.27
N PRO A 275 -3.78 2.08 8.66
CA PRO A 275 -3.10 1.09 7.83
C PRO A 275 -3.83 0.98 6.50
N SER A 276 -3.17 1.28 5.38
CA SER A 276 -3.81 1.29 4.06
C SER A 276 -4.51 -0.05 3.78
N ALA A 277 -3.84 -1.18 4.06
CA ALA A 277 -4.45 -2.50 4.09
C ALA A 277 -5.06 -2.76 5.47
N TRP A 278 -6.23 -2.18 5.73
CA TRP A 278 -6.91 -2.21 7.02
C TRP A 278 -7.47 -3.57 7.42
N ILE A 279 -7.61 -4.47 6.43
CA ILE A 279 -8.09 -5.83 6.58
C ILE A 279 -7.29 -6.77 5.67
N LEU A 280 -6.96 -7.95 6.16
CA LEU A 280 -6.20 -8.97 5.43
C LEU A 280 -7.04 -10.26 5.36
N PRO A 281 -7.79 -10.48 4.27
CA PRO A 281 -8.65 -11.65 4.13
C PRO A 281 -7.85 -12.95 4.03
N ARG A 282 -8.36 -13.99 4.68
CA ARG A 282 -7.90 -15.37 4.56
C ARG A 282 -9.08 -16.31 4.49
N HIS A 283 -8.80 -17.54 4.11
CA HIS A 283 -9.78 -18.62 4.03
C HIS A 283 -9.15 -19.88 4.63
N ALA A 284 -9.86 -20.52 5.55
CA ALA A 284 -9.42 -21.78 6.14
C ALA A 284 -9.53 -22.90 5.09
N ALA A 285 -8.39 -23.50 4.74
CA ALA A 285 -8.33 -24.61 3.79
C ALA A 285 -8.67 -25.94 4.45
N GLU A 286 -8.49 -26.04 5.77
CA GLU A 286 -8.75 -27.21 6.60
C GLU A 286 -9.26 -26.79 7.96
N ASP A 287 -9.79 -27.75 8.73
CA ASP A 287 -10.21 -27.54 10.11
C ASP A 287 -9.01 -27.16 10.99
N ASP A 288 -9.18 -26.20 11.90
CA ASP A 288 -8.16 -25.79 12.84
C ASP A 288 -8.77 -25.31 14.17
N VAL A 289 -7.90 -25.05 15.16
CA VAL A 289 -8.27 -24.43 16.44
C VAL A 289 -7.53 -23.10 16.58
N LEU A 290 -8.27 -22.00 16.61
CA LEU A 290 -7.73 -20.65 16.72
C LEU A 290 -8.12 -20.02 18.07
N ALA A 291 -7.15 -19.77 18.93
CA ALA A 291 -7.38 -19.24 20.29
C ALA A 291 -8.45 -20.03 21.10
N GLY A 292 -8.46 -21.35 20.96
CA GLY A 292 -9.41 -22.23 21.63
C GLY A 292 -10.75 -22.43 20.93
N TYR A 293 -10.99 -21.73 19.81
CA TYR A 293 -12.23 -21.87 19.02
C TYR A 293 -11.98 -22.74 17.79
N ARG A 294 -12.93 -23.64 17.50
CA ARG A 294 -12.89 -24.43 16.27
C ARG A 294 -13.19 -23.53 15.06
N VAL A 295 -12.33 -23.58 14.06
CA VAL A 295 -12.49 -22.95 12.74
C VAL A 295 -12.63 -24.07 11.72
N GLU A 296 -13.77 -24.18 11.09
CA GLU A 296 -14.03 -25.22 10.08
C GLU A 296 -13.43 -24.84 8.74
N ALA A 297 -13.02 -25.83 7.96
CA ALA A 297 -12.64 -25.64 6.55
C ALA A 297 -13.74 -24.88 5.79
N GLY A 298 -13.37 -23.96 4.93
CA GLY A 298 -14.32 -23.10 4.23
C GLY A 298 -14.66 -21.79 4.95
N THR A 299 -14.25 -21.60 6.20
CA THR A 299 -14.49 -20.36 6.95
C THR A 299 -13.64 -19.21 6.40
N ASP A 300 -14.25 -18.05 6.21
CA ASP A 300 -13.52 -16.82 5.89
C ASP A 300 -13.01 -16.13 7.15
N LEU A 301 -11.76 -15.69 7.13
CA LEU A 301 -11.14 -14.95 8.22
C LEU A 301 -10.77 -13.54 7.76
N LEU A 302 -11.01 -12.58 8.64
CA LEU A 302 -10.66 -11.18 8.45
C LEU A 302 -9.67 -10.76 9.54
N VAL A 303 -8.38 -10.87 9.24
CA VAL A 303 -7.35 -10.27 10.11
C VAL A 303 -7.43 -8.75 9.95
N CYS A 304 -7.59 -8.00 11.04
CA CYS A 304 -7.88 -6.57 10.98
C CYS A 304 -6.79 -5.73 11.67
N PRO A 305 -5.73 -5.32 10.95
CA PRO A 305 -4.69 -4.40 11.46
C PRO A 305 -5.27 -3.15 12.08
N TYR A 306 -6.28 -2.54 11.44
CA TYR A 306 -6.93 -1.33 11.92
C TYR A 306 -7.44 -1.43 13.37
N LEU A 307 -8.02 -2.57 13.74
CA LEU A 307 -8.50 -2.81 15.10
C LEU A 307 -7.38 -3.25 16.04
N THR A 308 -6.43 -4.06 15.56
CA THR A 308 -5.26 -4.49 16.36
C THR A 308 -4.42 -3.28 16.78
N HIS A 309 -4.20 -2.33 15.87
CA HIS A 309 -3.42 -1.12 16.14
C HIS A 309 -4.14 -0.11 17.06
N ARG A 310 -5.42 -0.32 17.33
CA ARG A 310 -6.25 0.49 18.23
C ARG A 310 -6.68 -0.21 19.50
N ASP A 311 -6.05 -1.33 19.79
CA ASP A 311 -6.31 -2.07 21.02
C ASP A 311 -5.69 -1.36 22.23
N PRO A 312 -6.48 -0.85 23.20
CA PRO A 312 -5.95 -0.19 24.38
C PRO A 312 -5.12 -1.12 25.29
N GLY A 313 -5.33 -2.44 25.18
CA GLY A 313 -4.49 -3.43 25.86
C GLY A 313 -3.11 -3.61 25.24
N LEU A 314 -2.92 -3.13 24.00
CA LEU A 314 -1.65 -3.19 23.26
C LEU A 314 -1.01 -1.81 23.09
N TRP A 315 -1.82 -0.78 22.90
CA TRP A 315 -1.37 0.57 22.60
C TRP A 315 -1.98 1.55 23.60
N PRO A 316 -1.20 2.07 24.57
CA PRO A 316 -1.68 3.10 25.48
C PRO A 316 -2.16 4.32 24.67
N ASP A 317 -3.32 4.84 25.04
CA ASP A 317 -3.95 5.98 24.34
C ASP A 317 -4.02 5.78 22.80
N PRO A 318 -4.73 4.74 22.34
CA PRO A 318 -4.59 4.22 20.98
C PRO A 318 -5.08 5.16 19.87
N GLU A 319 -5.99 6.10 20.19
CA GLU A 319 -6.51 7.05 19.21
C GLU A 319 -5.63 8.31 19.08
N HIS A 320 -4.71 8.53 20.02
CA HIS A 320 -3.81 9.67 19.97
C HIS A 320 -2.68 9.45 18.97
N PHE A 321 -2.42 10.47 18.11
CA PHE A 321 -1.29 10.48 17.17
C PHE A 321 -0.01 10.88 17.89
N ASP A 322 0.85 9.92 18.17
CA ASP A 322 2.12 10.13 18.85
C ASP A 322 3.28 9.40 18.14
N PRO A 323 3.97 10.07 17.22
CA PRO A 323 5.11 9.49 16.51
C PRO A 323 6.27 9.03 17.41
N ARG A 324 6.37 9.56 18.65
CA ARG A 324 7.41 9.16 19.62
C ARG A 324 7.35 7.68 19.97
N ARG A 325 6.21 7.02 19.78
CA ARG A 325 6.07 5.56 19.92
C ARG A 325 7.09 4.79 19.10
N PHE A 326 7.61 5.37 18.03
CA PHE A 326 8.54 4.74 17.10
C PHE A 326 9.98 5.18 17.24
N THR A 327 10.26 6.19 18.07
CA THR A 327 11.60 6.74 18.31
C THR A 327 12.12 6.50 19.72
N VAL A 328 11.23 6.31 20.70
CA VAL A 328 11.64 6.08 22.08
C VAL A 328 11.67 4.58 22.43
N PRO A 329 12.64 4.11 23.24
CA PRO A 329 12.65 2.74 23.71
C PRO A 329 11.35 2.40 24.48
N GLY A 330 10.74 1.25 24.15
CA GLY A 330 9.48 0.83 24.78
C GLY A 330 8.23 1.61 24.36
N GLY A 331 8.33 2.57 23.46
CA GLY A 331 7.21 3.39 23.00
C GLY A 331 6.17 2.62 22.18
N ARG A 332 6.56 1.50 21.57
CA ARG A 332 5.65 0.59 20.84
C ARG A 332 5.72 -0.83 21.37
N PRO A 333 4.64 -1.62 21.22
CA PRO A 333 4.69 -3.04 21.51
C PRO A 333 5.70 -3.75 20.61
N THR A 334 6.54 -4.60 21.20
CA THR A 334 7.52 -5.43 20.49
C THR A 334 7.00 -6.84 20.17
N ARG A 335 5.86 -7.23 20.76
CA ARG A 335 5.23 -8.52 20.53
C ARG A 335 4.83 -8.66 19.06
N PRO A 336 5.24 -9.74 18.38
CA PRO A 336 4.81 -9.99 17.01
C PRO A 336 3.26 -10.02 16.90
N GLY A 337 2.73 -9.53 15.76
CA GLY A 337 1.29 -9.47 15.55
C GLY A 337 0.59 -8.24 16.15
N THR A 338 1.32 -7.32 16.81
CA THR A 338 0.74 -6.08 17.36
C THR A 338 0.83 -4.89 16.43
N TYR A 339 1.88 -4.83 15.59
CA TYR A 339 2.07 -3.80 14.56
C TYR A 339 2.35 -4.47 13.22
N LEU A 340 1.37 -4.39 12.30
CA LEU A 340 1.37 -5.15 11.05
C LEU A 340 0.78 -4.35 9.85
N PRO A 341 1.19 -3.08 9.63
CA PRO A 341 0.66 -2.28 8.51
C PRO A 341 1.06 -2.87 7.15
N PHE A 342 2.13 -3.65 7.11
CA PHE A 342 2.62 -4.36 5.93
C PHE A 342 2.32 -5.88 5.97
N GLY A 343 1.47 -6.32 6.90
CA GLY A 343 1.28 -7.73 7.20
C GLY A 343 2.50 -8.37 7.88
N ILE A 344 2.43 -9.66 8.13
CA ILE A 344 3.52 -10.48 8.67
C ILE A 344 3.56 -11.85 7.98
N GLY A 345 4.64 -12.62 8.23
CA GLY A 345 4.82 -13.95 7.67
C GLY A 345 5.20 -13.95 6.18
N PRO A 346 5.08 -15.09 5.50
CA PRO A 346 5.56 -15.25 4.12
C PRO A 346 4.89 -14.31 3.12
N ARG A 347 3.65 -13.91 3.38
CA ARG A 347 2.86 -12.99 2.55
C ARG A 347 2.97 -11.51 2.96
N ALA A 348 3.92 -11.15 3.83
CA ALA A 348 4.20 -9.77 4.16
C ALA A 348 4.52 -8.94 2.91
N CYS A 349 4.27 -7.65 2.95
CA CYS A 349 4.46 -6.74 1.82
C CYS A 349 5.89 -6.81 1.26
N LEU A 350 6.02 -7.01 -0.06
CA LEU A 350 7.29 -6.95 -0.77
C LEU A 350 7.89 -5.54 -0.76
N GLY A 351 7.02 -4.54 -0.97
CA GLY A 351 7.39 -3.15 -1.13
C GLY A 351 7.54 -2.36 0.17
N GLN A 352 7.57 -3.00 1.36
CA GLN A 352 7.64 -2.28 2.64
C GLN A 352 8.78 -1.27 2.69
N GLN A 353 10.00 -1.69 2.33
CA GLN A 353 11.16 -0.79 2.34
C GLN A 353 11.05 0.30 1.28
N PHE A 354 10.47 -0.03 0.12
CA PHE A 354 10.22 0.92 -0.95
C PHE A 354 9.24 2.01 -0.49
N ALA A 355 8.08 1.62 0.03
CA ALA A 355 7.04 2.54 0.51
C ALA A 355 7.54 3.48 1.63
N LEU A 356 8.33 2.97 2.57
CA LEU A 356 8.91 3.80 3.62
C LEU A 356 9.94 4.78 3.07
N ARG A 357 10.83 4.34 2.17
CA ARG A 357 11.86 5.21 1.57
C ARG A 357 11.25 6.29 0.68
N GLU A 358 10.28 5.96 -0.18
CA GLU A 358 9.63 6.96 -1.02
C GLU A 358 8.88 8.00 -0.21
N SER A 359 8.17 7.56 0.86
CA SER A 359 7.48 8.48 1.77
C SER A 359 8.45 9.42 2.47
N VAL A 360 9.55 8.90 3.02
CA VAL A 360 10.57 9.73 3.69
C VAL A 360 11.21 10.69 2.71
N ALA A 361 11.60 10.24 1.50
CA ALA A 361 12.25 11.10 0.51
C ALA A 361 11.37 12.27 0.06
N LEU A 362 10.06 12.04 -0.13
CA LEU A 362 9.11 13.11 -0.43
C LEU A 362 8.98 14.10 0.75
N LEU A 363 8.81 13.57 1.95
CA LEU A 363 8.57 14.38 3.15
C LEU A 363 9.80 15.19 3.57
N GLU A 364 11.01 14.71 3.31
CA GLU A 364 12.25 15.50 3.50
C GLU A 364 12.24 16.80 2.68
N LEU A 365 11.66 16.77 1.47
CA LEU A 365 11.55 17.95 0.61
C LEU A 365 10.34 18.82 0.94
N LEU A 366 9.18 18.22 1.20
CA LEU A 366 7.92 18.98 1.32
C LEU A 366 7.70 19.54 2.72
N LEU A 367 8.03 18.81 3.80
CA LEU A 367 7.73 19.25 5.16
C LEU A 367 8.43 20.57 5.55
N PRO A 368 9.72 20.81 5.20
CA PRO A 368 10.33 22.09 5.53
C PRO A 368 9.83 23.25 4.67
N ALA A 369 9.42 22.97 3.41
CA ALA A 369 9.12 23.99 2.43
C ALA A 369 7.66 24.46 2.43
N HIS A 370 6.72 23.56 2.75
CA HIS A 370 5.30 23.81 2.55
C HIS A 370 4.44 23.36 3.73
N VAL A 371 3.43 24.14 4.06
CA VAL A 371 2.34 23.79 4.97
C VAL A 371 1.04 23.90 4.19
N PRO A 372 0.38 22.77 3.88
CA PRO A 372 -0.94 22.81 3.26
C PRO A 372 -1.96 23.50 4.19
N ASP A 373 -2.73 24.41 3.60
CA ASP A 373 -3.90 25.03 4.23
C ASP A 373 -5.16 24.37 3.64
N PHE A 374 -5.83 23.56 4.44
CA PHE A 374 -6.98 22.78 4.02
C PHE A 374 -8.22 23.64 3.87
N GLN A 375 -8.79 23.69 2.67
CA GLN A 375 -10.04 24.41 2.39
C GLN A 375 -11.28 23.59 2.81
N ALA A 376 -11.14 22.28 2.87
CA ALA A 376 -12.09 21.35 3.44
C ALA A 376 -11.36 20.12 3.99
N VAL A 377 -11.77 19.64 5.16
CA VAL A 377 -11.18 18.47 5.81
C VAL A 377 -12.22 17.35 5.84
N PRO A 378 -11.94 16.17 5.30
CA PRO A 378 -12.79 15.00 5.43
C PRO A 378 -13.05 14.68 6.91
N THR A 379 -14.30 14.34 7.25
CA THR A 379 -14.72 14.10 8.63
C THR A 379 -14.57 12.65 9.06
N GLY A 380 -14.41 11.74 8.10
CA GLY A 380 -14.35 10.30 8.34
C GLY A 380 -13.40 9.55 7.42
N ALA A 381 -13.54 8.24 7.46
CA ALA A 381 -12.78 7.31 6.62
C ALA A 381 -13.71 6.42 5.80
N ALA A 382 -13.42 6.31 4.51
CA ALA A 382 -14.05 5.36 3.61
C ALA A 382 -13.27 4.05 3.60
N TYR A 383 -13.94 2.96 3.92
CA TYR A 383 -13.37 1.62 3.99
C TYR A 383 -13.70 0.85 2.71
N SER A 384 -12.70 0.69 1.85
CA SER A 384 -12.77 -0.09 0.62
C SER A 384 -11.61 -1.11 0.61
N ILE A 385 -10.89 -1.27 -0.48
CA ILE A 385 -9.65 -2.04 -0.54
C ILE A 385 -8.59 -1.38 0.35
N THR A 386 -8.56 -0.04 0.34
CA THR A 386 -7.77 0.77 1.26
C THR A 386 -8.67 1.58 2.19
N VAL A 387 -8.15 2.00 3.35
CA VAL A 387 -8.80 2.99 4.20
C VAL A 387 -8.34 4.40 3.78
N ARG A 388 -9.23 5.16 3.19
CA ARG A 388 -8.95 6.50 2.66
C ARG A 388 -9.85 7.55 3.31
N PRO A 389 -9.48 8.84 3.27
CA PRO A 389 -10.41 9.91 3.63
C PRO A 389 -11.73 9.80 2.84
N ASP A 390 -12.86 10.14 3.46
CA ASP A 390 -14.21 9.98 2.89
C ASP A 390 -14.62 11.11 1.92
N GLY A 391 -13.71 11.99 1.57
CA GLY A 391 -13.96 13.11 0.66
C GLY A 391 -12.68 13.67 0.05
N PRO A 392 -12.82 14.69 -0.80
CA PRO A 392 -11.69 15.41 -1.38
C PRO A 392 -10.90 16.16 -0.30
N THR A 393 -9.65 16.44 -0.61
CA THR A 393 -8.71 17.14 0.26
C THR A 393 -8.14 18.39 -0.41
N PRO A 394 -8.99 19.38 -0.74
CA PRO A 394 -8.54 20.61 -1.39
C PRO A 394 -7.64 21.42 -0.46
N VAL A 395 -6.48 21.80 -0.96
CA VAL A 395 -5.50 22.61 -0.21
C VAL A 395 -4.98 23.77 -1.04
N THR A 396 -4.55 24.82 -0.37
CA THR A 396 -3.64 25.84 -0.89
C THR A 396 -2.30 25.75 -0.16
N LEU A 397 -1.24 26.27 -0.76
CA LEU A 397 0.05 26.43 -0.10
C LEU A 397 0.31 27.91 0.14
N ALA A 398 0.75 28.27 1.34
CA ALA A 398 1.18 29.62 1.65
C ALA A 398 2.37 30.00 0.75
N ARG A 399 2.41 31.29 0.34
CA ARG A 399 3.52 31.89 -0.41
C ARG A 399 4.76 31.99 0.45
#